data_c6c43dd1d9e0e87aefa77c3695d5314f
#
_entry.id   c6c43dd1d9e0e87aefa77c3695d5314f
#
_cell.length_a   1.000
_cell.length_b   1.000
_cell.length_c   1.000
_cell.angle_alpha   90.00
_cell.angle_beta   90.00
_cell.angle_gamma   90.00
#
_symmetry.space_group_name_H-M   'P 1'
#
loop_
_entity.id
_entity.type
_entity.pdbx_description
1 polymer ?
#
loop_
_entity_poly.entity_id
_entity_poly.type
_entity_poly.pdbx_seq_one_letter_code
_entity_poly.pdbx_strand_id
1 'polypeptide(L)'
;MKRLFFLVPVVVFVGLAWLLYVGLFQGPPSLLPSPLVGKPAPDITLPALDAQAQKFDRTELGQGRPIIVNFWASWCVPCRLEHSTLEALAARKGIALYGVDYKDKPENARAFLSELGNPFGKINEDREGRVSIDWGVTGVPETFVIDGKGIIRVHYAGPLNDQVVEQLILPALEK
;
A
#
# COMPACT_ATOMS: atom_id res chain seq x y z
N MET A 1 10.30 25.87 50.39
CA MET A 1 9.42 24.72 49.98
C MET A 1 8.37 25.12 48.97
N LYS A 2 7.71 26.29 49.02
CA LYS A 2 6.64 26.71 48.06
C LYS A 2 7.11 26.84 46.60
N ARG A 3 8.37 27.24 46.34
CA ARG A 3 8.89 27.38 44.97
C ARG A 3 9.13 26.06 44.26
N LEU A 4 9.37 24.98 44.99
CA LEU A 4 9.59 23.63 44.42
C LEU A 4 8.25 23.06 43.90
N PHE A 5 7.12 23.43 44.50
CA PHE A 5 5.79 22.97 44.09
C PHE A 5 5.38 23.53 42.71
N PHE A 6 5.87 24.73 42.35
CA PHE A 6 5.61 25.31 41.02
C PHE A 6 6.46 24.67 39.89
N LEU A 7 7.55 23.96 40.23
CA LEU A 7 8.36 23.26 39.23
C LEU A 7 7.78 21.91 38.81
N VAL A 8 6.94 21.29 39.66
CA VAL A 8 6.35 19.98 39.38
C VAL A 8 5.48 19.99 38.08
N PRO A 9 4.54 20.94 37.88
CA PRO A 9 3.75 20.95 36.64
C PRO A 9 4.62 21.22 35.40
N VAL A 10 5.68 21.99 35.50
CA VAL A 10 6.60 22.25 34.39
C VAL A 10 7.38 20.99 34.02
N VAL A 11 7.88 20.24 35.00
CA VAL A 11 8.59 18.97 34.76
C VAL A 11 7.67 17.92 34.16
N VAL A 12 6.41 17.84 34.66
CA VAL A 12 5.40 16.94 34.10
C VAL A 12 5.07 17.31 32.65
N PHE A 13 4.88 18.60 32.37
CA PHE A 13 4.56 19.07 31.02
C PHE A 13 5.73 18.78 30.04
N VAL A 14 6.97 19.08 30.44
CA VAL A 14 8.16 18.79 29.61
C VAL A 14 8.32 17.28 29.39
N GLY A 15 8.09 16.46 30.42
CA GLY A 15 8.13 14.99 30.31
C GLY A 15 7.06 14.45 29.36
N LEU A 16 5.82 14.96 29.45
CA LEU A 16 4.74 14.57 28.53
C LEU A 16 5.04 15.03 27.09
N ALA A 17 5.50 16.27 26.91
CA ALA A 17 5.86 16.79 25.60
C ALA A 17 6.99 16.00 24.96
N TRP A 18 7.99 15.60 25.75
CA TRP A 18 9.08 14.73 25.30
C TRP A 18 8.57 13.34 24.90
N LEU A 19 7.70 12.74 25.71
CA LEU A 19 7.12 11.43 25.45
C LEU A 19 6.26 11.43 24.18
N LEU A 20 5.46 12.47 23.98
CA LEU A 20 4.68 12.68 22.75
C LEU A 20 5.60 12.91 21.55
N TYR A 21 6.64 13.73 21.70
CA TYR A 21 7.61 13.97 20.63
C TYR A 21 8.30 12.68 20.19
N VAL A 22 8.80 11.90 21.14
CA VAL A 22 9.42 10.59 20.85
C VAL A 22 8.41 9.64 20.20
N GLY A 23 7.17 9.57 20.71
CA GLY A 23 6.12 8.72 20.15
C GLY A 23 5.70 9.09 18.71
N LEU A 24 5.70 10.38 18.37
CA LEU A 24 5.40 10.87 17.01
C LEU A 24 6.51 10.54 15.99
N PHE A 25 7.75 10.41 16.45
CA PHE A 25 8.90 10.15 15.60
C PHE A 25 9.44 8.71 15.69
N GLN A 26 8.82 7.85 16.51
CA GLN A 26 9.18 6.42 16.59
C GLN A 26 8.47 5.62 15.50
N GLY A 27 9.06 5.62 14.32
CA GLY A 27 8.81 4.68 13.23
C GLY A 27 7.52 4.88 12.43
N PRO A 28 7.53 4.55 11.17
CA PRO A 28 6.34 4.56 10.35
C PRO A 28 5.36 3.47 10.80
N PRO A 29 4.04 3.74 10.80
CA PRO A 29 3.01 2.75 11.11
C PRO A 29 2.98 1.54 10.16
N SER A 30 3.76 1.60 9.09
CA SER A 30 3.94 0.56 8.07
C SER A 30 4.47 -0.79 8.57
N LEU A 31 4.95 -0.85 9.82
CA LEU A 31 5.53 -2.08 10.41
C LEU A 31 4.54 -2.86 11.30
N LEU A 32 3.25 -2.49 11.35
CA LEU A 32 2.27 -3.34 12.03
C LEU A 32 2.12 -4.64 11.23
N PRO A 33 2.38 -5.81 11.87
CA PRO A 33 2.24 -7.08 11.18
C PRO A 33 0.78 -7.26 10.74
N SER A 34 0.55 -7.24 9.43
CA SER A 34 -0.77 -7.49 8.88
C SER A 34 -1.22 -8.92 9.24
N PRO A 35 -2.44 -9.10 9.76
CA PRO A 35 -2.97 -10.42 10.08
C PRO A 35 -3.18 -11.30 8.84
N LEU A 36 -3.04 -10.74 7.64
CA LEU A 36 -3.18 -11.44 6.36
C LEU A 36 -1.87 -12.02 5.83
N VAL A 37 -0.72 -11.59 6.35
CA VAL A 37 0.58 -12.17 5.94
C VAL A 37 0.63 -13.63 6.34
N GLY A 38 1.01 -14.50 5.39
CA GLY A 38 1.00 -15.96 5.53
C GLY A 38 -0.34 -16.62 5.24
N LYS A 39 -1.39 -15.85 4.90
CA LYS A 39 -2.72 -16.36 4.55
C LYS A 39 -3.01 -16.23 3.06
N PRO A 40 -3.96 -17.01 2.51
CA PRO A 40 -4.45 -16.80 1.16
C PRO A 40 -5.00 -15.38 0.99
N ALA A 41 -4.70 -14.77 -0.17
CA ALA A 41 -5.26 -13.49 -0.53
C ALA A 41 -6.80 -13.56 -0.52
N PRO A 42 -7.50 -12.54 0.03
CA PRO A 42 -8.93 -12.45 -0.03
C PRO A 42 -9.47 -12.43 -1.47
N ASP A 43 -10.77 -12.62 -1.65
CA ASP A 43 -11.41 -12.47 -2.94
C ASP A 43 -11.26 -11.04 -3.49
N ILE A 44 -11.18 -10.93 -4.83
CA ILE A 44 -11.03 -9.65 -5.51
C ILE A 44 -11.93 -9.62 -6.77
N THR A 45 -13.20 -9.83 -6.57
CA THR A 45 -14.20 -9.74 -7.66
C THR A 45 -14.65 -8.29 -7.84
N LEU A 46 -13.99 -7.59 -8.73
CA LEU A 46 -14.21 -6.17 -9.04
C LEU A 46 -14.37 -5.94 -10.54
N PRO A 47 -15.05 -4.86 -10.98
CA PRO A 47 -15.03 -4.45 -12.38
C PRO A 47 -13.63 -3.96 -12.79
N ALA A 48 -13.35 -3.97 -14.08
CA ALA A 48 -12.22 -3.26 -14.65
C ALA A 48 -12.40 -1.75 -14.49
N LEU A 49 -11.30 -0.99 -14.42
CA LEU A 49 -11.33 0.47 -14.36
C LEU A 49 -12.08 1.08 -15.55
N ASP A 50 -11.93 0.47 -16.74
CA ASP A 50 -12.63 0.85 -17.95
C ASP A 50 -12.66 -0.32 -18.95
N ALA A 51 -13.27 -0.09 -20.13
CA ALA A 51 -13.42 -1.11 -21.17
C ALA A 51 -12.09 -1.53 -21.82
N GLN A 52 -11.02 -0.72 -21.70
CA GLN A 52 -9.69 -0.97 -22.24
C GLN A 52 -8.79 -1.65 -21.21
N ALA A 53 -9.04 -1.45 -19.91
CA ALA A 53 -8.29 -2.07 -18.84
C ALA A 53 -8.63 -3.56 -18.71
N GLN A 54 -7.61 -4.40 -18.57
CA GLN A 54 -7.82 -5.77 -18.16
C GLN A 54 -8.02 -5.81 -16.65
N LYS A 55 -9.05 -6.53 -16.20
CA LYS A 55 -9.27 -6.83 -14.78
C LYS A 55 -8.57 -8.13 -14.40
N PHE A 56 -8.37 -8.30 -13.11
CA PHE A 56 -7.91 -9.56 -12.51
C PHE A 56 -8.88 -10.01 -11.42
N ASP A 57 -8.85 -11.28 -11.13
CA ASP A 57 -9.60 -11.88 -10.05
C ASP A 57 -8.72 -12.85 -9.24
N ARG A 58 -9.31 -13.49 -8.23
CA ARG A 58 -8.60 -14.42 -7.36
C ARG A 58 -7.98 -15.60 -8.11
N THR A 59 -8.53 -16.01 -9.23
CA THR A 59 -8.01 -17.17 -9.99
C THR A 59 -6.65 -16.90 -10.58
N GLU A 60 -6.30 -15.64 -10.78
CA GLU A 60 -4.97 -15.23 -11.25
C GLU A 60 -3.93 -15.15 -10.12
N LEU A 61 -4.39 -14.96 -8.88
CA LEU A 61 -3.54 -15.00 -7.71
C LEU A 61 -3.25 -16.47 -7.38
N GLY A 62 -2.02 -16.92 -7.59
CA GLY A 62 -1.65 -18.30 -7.31
C GLY A 62 -1.47 -19.22 -8.53
N GLN A 63 -1.30 -18.64 -9.72
CA GLN A 63 -1.02 -19.38 -10.95
C GLN A 63 0.48 -19.70 -11.16
N GLY A 64 1.21 -19.94 -10.10
CA GLY A 64 2.63 -20.33 -10.16
C GLY A 64 3.61 -19.16 -10.30
N ARG A 65 3.12 -17.90 -10.42
CA ARG A 65 3.95 -16.69 -10.47
C ARG A 65 3.58 -15.71 -9.38
N PRO A 66 4.54 -15.01 -8.79
CA PRO A 66 4.24 -13.96 -7.83
C PRO A 66 3.62 -12.74 -8.52
N ILE A 67 2.78 -12.02 -7.77
CA ILE A 67 2.06 -10.83 -8.22
C ILE A 67 2.19 -9.76 -7.14
N ILE A 68 2.37 -8.52 -7.57
CA ILE A 68 2.28 -7.34 -6.71
C ILE A 68 0.92 -6.70 -6.95
N VAL A 69 0.15 -6.45 -5.88
CA VAL A 69 -1.10 -5.70 -5.91
C VAL A 69 -0.90 -4.41 -5.14
N ASN A 70 -1.11 -3.27 -5.81
CA ASN A 70 -1.02 -1.94 -5.21
C ASN A 70 -2.41 -1.29 -5.18
N PHE A 71 -2.82 -0.87 -3.99
CA PHE A 71 -4.03 -0.08 -3.77
C PHE A 71 -3.68 1.40 -3.84
N TRP A 72 -4.35 2.14 -4.72
CA TRP A 72 -4.03 3.53 -5.03
C TRP A 72 -5.28 4.37 -5.33
N ALA A 73 -5.13 5.69 -5.48
CA ALA A 73 -6.20 6.55 -5.94
C ALA A 73 -5.61 7.84 -6.58
N SER A 74 -6.34 8.49 -7.47
CA SER A 74 -5.89 9.73 -8.11
C SER A 74 -5.77 10.91 -7.14
N TRP A 75 -6.61 10.95 -6.11
CA TRP A 75 -6.62 11.96 -5.07
C TRP A 75 -5.52 11.78 -4.01
N CYS A 76 -4.79 10.66 -4.04
CA CYS A 76 -3.78 10.29 -3.06
C CYS A 76 -2.43 10.93 -3.40
N VAL A 77 -1.99 11.91 -2.62
CA VAL A 77 -0.69 12.58 -2.82
C VAL A 77 0.50 11.62 -2.65
N PRO A 78 0.56 10.75 -1.61
CA PRO A 78 1.63 9.76 -1.49
C PRO A 78 1.68 8.77 -2.66
N CYS A 79 0.54 8.40 -3.27
CA CYS A 79 0.49 7.53 -4.44
C CYS A 79 1.17 8.19 -5.65
N ARG A 80 1.02 9.51 -5.80
CA ARG A 80 1.72 10.27 -6.84
C ARG A 80 3.24 10.27 -6.61
N LEU A 81 3.68 10.29 -5.36
CA LEU A 81 5.11 10.27 -5.02
C LEU A 81 5.76 8.91 -5.32
N GLU A 82 5.06 7.80 -5.11
CA GLU A 82 5.60 6.46 -5.40
C GLU A 82 5.50 6.06 -6.88
N HIS A 83 4.77 6.80 -7.70
CA HIS A 83 4.39 6.38 -9.05
C HIS A 83 5.59 6.05 -9.94
N SER A 84 6.65 6.87 -9.92
CA SER A 84 7.90 6.60 -10.64
C SER A 84 8.61 5.31 -10.17
N THR A 85 8.52 4.98 -8.89
CA THR A 85 9.03 3.73 -8.34
C THR A 85 8.22 2.53 -8.86
N LEU A 86 6.88 2.67 -8.96
CA LEU A 86 6.02 1.63 -9.55
C LEU A 86 6.32 1.43 -11.03
N GLU A 87 6.55 2.49 -11.81
CA GLU A 87 6.95 2.37 -13.22
C GLU A 87 8.29 1.65 -13.37
N ALA A 88 9.29 2.03 -12.57
CA ALA A 88 10.59 1.35 -12.56
C ALA A 88 10.47 -0.13 -12.17
N LEU A 89 9.59 -0.46 -11.23
CA LEU A 89 9.31 -1.82 -10.80
C LEU A 89 8.62 -2.63 -11.91
N ALA A 90 7.60 -2.05 -12.57
CA ALA A 90 6.88 -2.67 -13.68
C ALA A 90 7.77 -2.94 -14.92
N ALA A 91 8.78 -2.10 -15.13
CA ALA A 91 9.75 -2.28 -16.23
C ALA A 91 10.70 -3.47 -16.02
N ARG A 92 10.79 -4.04 -14.82
CA ARG A 92 11.62 -5.21 -14.53
C ARG A 92 10.98 -6.47 -15.12
N LYS A 93 11.77 -7.29 -15.82
CA LYS A 93 11.28 -8.54 -16.44
C LYS A 93 10.72 -9.51 -15.39
N GLY A 94 9.56 -10.07 -15.69
CA GLY A 94 8.94 -11.10 -14.85
C GLY A 94 8.09 -10.59 -13.69
N ILE A 95 7.99 -9.27 -13.47
CA ILE A 95 7.13 -8.69 -12.46
C ILE A 95 5.73 -8.45 -13.03
N ALA A 96 4.72 -9.00 -12.34
CA ALA A 96 3.31 -8.69 -12.57
C ALA A 96 2.85 -7.69 -11.52
N LEU A 97 2.57 -6.45 -11.94
CA LEU A 97 2.07 -5.38 -11.09
C LEU A 97 0.63 -5.07 -11.48
N TYR A 98 -0.30 -5.20 -10.52
CA TYR A 98 -1.72 -4.94 -10.68
C TYR A 98 -2.18 -3.82 -9.75
N GLY A 99 -3.12 -3.01 -10.22
CA GLY A 99 -3.66 -1.88 -9.48
C GLY A 99 -5.08 -2.11 -9.00
N VAL A 100 -5.41 -1.60 -7.82
CA VAL A 100 -6.79 -1.44 -7.34
C VAL A 100 -7.03 0.03 -7.07
N ASP A 101 -7.89 0.63 -7.89
CA ASP A 101 -8.31 2.02 -7.75
C ASP A 101 -9.35 2.13 -6.62
N TYR A 102 -8.98 2.79 -5.54
CA TYR A 102 -9.71 2.83 -4.27
C TYR A 102 -10.52 4.10 -4.12
N LYS A 103 -11.84 3.94 -4.03
CA LYS A 103 -12.79 5.05 -3.73
C LYS A 103 -12.56 6.28 -4.62
N ASP A 104 -12.40 6.06 -5.89
CA ASP A 104 -12.13 7.10 -6.87
C ASP A 104 -13.21 7.16 -7.95
N LYS A 105 -13.14 8.18 -8.79
CA LYS A 105 -13.95 8.29 -10.00
C LYS A 105 -13.11 7.81 -11.19
N PRO A 106 -13.66 6.95 -12.06
CA PRO A 106 -12.90 6.40 -13.19
C PRO A 106 -12.28 7.47 -14.10
N GLU A 107 -12.94 8.61 -14.28
CA GLU A 107 -12.41 9.72 -15.06
C GLU A 107 -11.15 10.34 -14.44
N ASN A 108 -11.08 10.45 -13.09
CA ASN A 108 -9.93 10.97 -12.39
C ASN A 108 -8.78 9.95 -12.40
N ALA A 109 -9.08 8.68 -12.15
CA ALA A 109 -8.12 7.59 -12.21
C ALA A 109 -7.46 7.51 -13.60
N ARG A 110 -8.26 7.59 -14.69
CA ARG A 110 -7.72 7.65 -16.06
C ARG A 110 -6.86 8.88 -16.32
N ALA A 111 -7.29 10.05 -15.86
CA ALA A 111 -6.51 11.29 -16.01
C ALA A 111 -5.16 11.15 -15.30
N PHE A 112 -5.13 10.59 -14.09
CA PHE A 112 -3.91 10.32 -13.33
C PHE A 112 -2.94 9.42 -14.09
N LEU A 113 -3.44 8.27 -14.61
CA LEU A 113 -2.62 7.33 -15.38
C LEU A 113 -2.18 7.90 -16.75
N SER A 114 -3.00 8.78 -17.37
CA SER A 114 -2.62 9.45 -18.60
C SER A 114 -1.53 10.50 -18.39
N GLU A 115 -1.51 11.17 -17.23
CA GLU A 115 -0.52 12.18 -16.86
C GLU A 115 0.84 11.55 -16.47
N LEU A 116 0.81 10.47 -15.66
CA LEU A 116 2.01 9.93 -15.02
C LEU A 116 2.52 8.64 -15.65
N GLY A 117 1.79 8.05 -16.60
CA GLY A 117 2.04 6.71 -17.12
C GLY A 117 1.17 5.65 -16.44
N ASN A 118 1.15 4.44 -17.00
CA ASN A 118 0.40 3.31 -16.43
C ASN A 118 1.35 2.14 -16.12
N PRO A 119 1.76 1.95 -14.86
CA PRO A 119 2.63 0.86 -14.47
C PRO A 119 1.88 -0.49 -14.33
N PHE A 120 0.55 -0.48 -14.33
CA PHE A 120 -0.26 -1.65 -14.02
C PHE A 120 -0.60 -2.46 -15.26
N GLY A 121 -0.30 -3.76 -15.24
CA GLY A 121 -0.74 -4.68 -16.29
C GLY A 121 -2.24 -4.95 -16.27
N LYS A 122 -2.87 -4.84 -15.08
CA LYS A 122 -4.32 -4.98 -14.87
C LYS A 122 -4.79 -4.02 -13.78
N ILE A 123 -6.02 -3.52 -13.93
CA ILE A 123 -6.58 -2.55 -12.98
C ILE A 123 -8.04 -2.87 -12.69
N ASN A 124 -8.34 -3.02 -11.41
CA ASN A 124 -9.69 -3.13 -10.88
C ASN A 124 -10.14 -1.83 -10.23
N GLU A 125 -11.46 -1.55 -10.27
CA GLU A 125 -12.08 -0.41 -9.61
C GLU A 125 -12.83 -0.86 -8.35
N ASP A 126 -12.40 -0.40 -7.16
CA ASP A 126 -13.09 -0.60 -5.88
C ASP A 126 -13.73 0.72 -5.40
N ARG A 127 -14.77 1.15 -6.14
CA ARG A 127 -15.46 2.42 -5.90
C ARG A 127 -16.00 2.56 -4.50
N GLU A 128 -16.50 1.48 -3.92
CA GLU A 128 -17.09 1.48 -2.58
C GLU A 128 -16.05 1.15 -1.48
N GLY A 129 -14.88 0.65 -1.85
CA GLY A 129 -13.82 0.26 -0.91
C GLY A 129 -14.11 -1.03 -0.16
N ARG A 130 -15.03 -1.87 -0.62
CA ARG A 130 -15.40 -3.12 0.08
C ARG A 130 -14.30 -4.16 0.02
N VAL A 131 -13.75 -4.39 -1.17
CA VAL A 131 -12.64 -5.34 -1.34
C VAL A 131 -11.41 -4.85 -0.57
N SER A 132 -11.15 -3.55 -0.59
CA SER A 132 -10.06 -2.96 0.20
C SER A 132 -10.20 -3.23 1.69
N ILE A 133 -11.43 -3.21 2.24
CA ILE A 133 -11.71 -3.58 3.65
C ILE A 133 -11.36 -5.06 3.89
N ASP A 134 -11.79 -5.96 3.01
CA ASP A 134 -11.50 -7.40 3.13
C ASP A 134 -10.00 -7.70 3.07
N TRP A 135 -9.25 -6.88 2.31
CA TRP A 135 -7.79 -6.92 2.23
C TRP A 135 -7.10 -6.22 3.42
N GLY A 136 -7.86 -5.65 4.35
CA GLY A 136 -7.33 -4.94 5.51
C GLY A 136 -6.61 -3.64 5.16
N VAL A 137 -6.94 -3.03 4.01
CA VAL A 137 -6.41 -1.73 3.58
C VAL A 137 -6.97 -0.65 4.50
N THR A 138 -6.08 0.09 5.14
CA THR A 138 -6.41 1.17 6.07
C THR A 138 -6.35 2.54 5.41
N GLY A 139 -5.60 2.63 4.32
CA GLY A 139 -5.44 3.84 3.53
C GLY A 139 -4.67 3.53 2.24
N VAL A 140 -4.44 4.54 1.41
CA VAL A 140 -3.63 4.39 0.20
C VAL A 140 -2.42 5.34 0.25
N PRO A 141 -1.26 4.89 -0.27
CA PRO A 141 -1.02 3.62 -0.94
C PRO A 141 -0.74 2.47 0.01
N GLU A 142 -1.16 1.26 -0.37
CA GLU A 142 -0.75 0.01 0.27
C GLU A 142 -0.41 -1.04 -0.79
N THR A 143 0.65 -1.82 -0.54
CA THR A 143 1.19 -2.79 -1.49
C THR A 143 1.25 -4.18 -0.87
N PHE A 144 0.75 -5.16 -1.62
CA PHE A 144 0.79 -6.57 -1.28
C PHE A 144 1.66 -7.34 -2.26
N VAL A 145 2.50 -8.23 -1.75
CA VAL A 145 3.20 -9.25 -2.56
C VAL A 145 2.54 -10.59 -2.29
N ILE A 146 2.10 -11.24 -3.37
CA ILE A 146 1.40 -12.53 -3.34
C ILE A 146 2.27 -13.53 -4.09
N ASP A 147 2.55 -14.67 -3.48
CA ASP A 147 3.35 -15.72 -4.10
C ASP A 147 2.58 -16.51 -5.17
N GLY A 148 3.28 -17.40 -5.87
CA GLY A 148 2.70 -18.26 -6.89
C GLY A 148 1.61 -19.24 -6.38
N LYS A 149 1.41 -19.36 -5.06
CA LYS A 149 0.34 -20.15 -4.43
C LYS A 149 -0.85 -19.31 -3.98
N GLY A 150 -0.82 -17.99 -4.21
CA GLY A 150 -1.86 -17.07 -3.78
C GLY A 150 -1.76 -16.65 -2.31
N ILE A 151 -0.61 -16.84 -1.66
CA ILE A 151 -0.38 -16.48 -0.26
C ILE A 151 0.25 -15.10 -0.18
N ILE A 152 -0.28 -14.22 0.67
CA ILE A 152 0.29 -12.92 0.94
C ILE A 152 1.62 -13.09 1.68
N ARG A 153 2.70 -12.58 1.10
CA ARG A 153 4.06 -12.62 1.69
C ARG A 153 4.45 -11.30 2.31
N VAL A 154 3.97 -10.19 1.73
CA VAL A 154 4.20 -8.84 2.24
C VAL A 154 2.89 -8.07 2.19
N HIS A 155 2.65 -7.27 3.22
CA HIS A 155 1.70 -6.17 3.23
C HIS A 155 2.45 -4.94 3.74
N TYR A 156 2.62 -3.95 2.87
CA TYR A 156 3.31 -2.70 3.19
C TYR A 156 2.34 -1.52 3.06
N ALA A 157 2.15 -0.79 4.15
CA ALA A 157 1.31 0.41 4.19
C ALA A 157 2.20 1.65 4.09
N GLY A 158 2.00 2.43 3.04
CA GLY A 158 2.76 3.66 2.74
C GLY A 158 3.39 3.65 1.34
N PRO A 159 3.97 4.79 0.93
CA PRO A 159 4.54 4.94 -0.39
C PRO A 159 5.83 4.11 -0.54
N LEU A 160 5.92 3.39 -1.65
CA LEU A 160 7.12 2.66 -2.03
C LEU A 160 8.25 3.63 -2.39
N ASN A 161 9.46 3.28 -1.97
CA ASN A 161 10.70 3.88 -2.42
C ASN A 161 11.71 2.78 -2.76
N ASP A 162 12.84 3.14 -3.34
CA ASP A 162 13.84 2.17 -3.78
C ASP A 162 14.33 1.27 -2.64
N GLN A 163 14.47 1.80 -1.43
CA GLN A 163 14.89 1.01 -0.27
C GLN A 163 13.85 -0.07 0.08
N VAL A 164 12.56 0.28 0.13
CA VAL A 164 11.48 -0.67 0.41
C VAL A 164 11.39 -1.71 -0.70
N VAL A 165 11.52 -1.31 -1.96
CA VAL A 165 11.51 -2.22 -3.10
C VAL A 165 12.64 -3.25 -2.98
N GLU A 166 13.88 -2.81 -2.78
CA GLU A 166 15.05 -3.69 -2.74
C GLU A 166 15.08 -4.57 -1.47
N GLN A 167 14.66 -4.05 -0.31
CA GLN A 167 14.78 -4.78 0.96
C GLN A 167 13.56 -5.64 1.30
N LEU A 168 12.37 -5.30 0.78
CA LEU A 168 11.13 -5.95 1.19
C LEU A 168 10.39 -6.60 0.01
N ILE A 169 10.18 -5.86 -1.09
CA ILE A 169 9.33 -6.32 -2.20
C ILE A 169 10.04 -7.39 -3.02
N LEU A 170 11.25 -7.12 -3.53
CA LEU A 170 11.96 -8.05 -4.39
C LEU A 170 12.29 -9.38 -3.71
N PRO A 171 12.79 -9.43 -2.46
CA PRO A 171 13.05 -10.69 -1.78
C PRO A 171 11.79 -11.56 -1.55
N ALA A 172 10.61 -10.93 -1.52
CA ALA A 172 9.35 -11.63 -1.35
C ALA A 172 8.83 -12.27 -2.66
N LEU A 173 9.26 -11.77 -3.82
CA LEU A 173 8.92 -12.33 -5.13
C LEU A 173 9.69 -13.61 -5.46
N GLU A 174 10.80 -13.87 -4.78
CA GLU A 174 11.65 -15.04 -4.99
C GLU A 174 11.23 -16.28 -4.19
N LYS A 175 10.23 -16.14 -3.32
CA LYS A 175 9.71 -17.18 -2.42
C LYS A 175 8.46 -17.85 -2.97
#